data_b8682eeb73654f3a99ea371ce277e728
#
_entry.id   b8682eeb73654f3a99ea371ce277e728
#
_cell.length_a   1.000
_cell.length_b   1.000
_cell.length_c   1.000
_cell.angle_alpha   90.00
_cell.angle_beta   90.00
_cell.angle_gamma   90.00
#
_symmetry.space_group_name_H-M   'P 1'
#
loop_
_entity.id
_entity.type
_entity.pdbx_description
1 polymer ?
#
loop_
_entity_poly.entity_id
_entity_poly.type
_entity_poly.pdbx_seq_one_letter_code
_entity_poly.pdbx_strand_id
1 'polypeptide(L)'
;VYIQGMFFGLEFPASETEIEGDRKVRIRYYSGKSFEMLASEGRLADSGTFTTWKEVTGATRSTDMDVIQTDFFSYIHDISVPVDFRIQYNSWYDFMLDINENNILDSFREVERGLTQNGVRPIDSYVVDDGWNAYGPWQEENKAKFWSFNSKFPNELSTPSDLSHRLSSNFGLWLGPRGGYNYYIKFARFLEENGNGKLNCNSSDIC
;
A
#
# COMPACT_ATOMS: atom_id res chain seq x y z
N VAL A 1 -18.15 -10.16 6.32
CA VAL A 1 -18.94 -11.39 6.13
C VAL A 1 -20.42 -11.11 6.33
N TYR A 2 -21.29 -11.96 5.74
CA TYR A 2 -22.76 -11.84 5.79
C TYR A 2 -23.35 -13.11 6.39
N ILE A 3 -24.35 -12.96 7.26
CA ILE A 3 -25.08 -14.08 7.86
C ILE A 3 -26.51 -13.60 8.24
N GLN A 4 -27.53 -14.33 7.77
CA GLN A 4 -28.94 -14.15 8.16
C GLN A 4 -29.45 -12.69 8.10
N GLY A 5 -29.10 -11.94 7.05
CA GLY A 5 -29.52 -10.54 6.90
C GLY A 5 -28.72 -9.56 7.76
N MET A 6 -27.52 -9.92 8.14
CA MET A 6 -26.58 -9.05 8.85
C MET A 6 -25.24 -9.06 8.16
N PHE A 7 -24.45 -7.98 8.30
CA PHE A 7 -23.06 -7.93 7.93
C PHE A 7 -22.16 -7.56 9.12
N PHE A 8 -20.94 -8.08 9.11
CA PHE A 8 -19.96 -7.92 10.18
C PHE A 8 -18.60 -7.64 9.59
N GLY A 9 -17.84 -6.78 10.20
CA GLY A 9 -16.48 -6.46 9.78
C GLY A 9 -15.73 -5.60 10.76
N LEU A 10 -14.49 -5.30 10.40
CA LEU A 10 -13.63 -4.35 11.10
C LEU A 10 -13.19 -3.28 10.10
N GLU A 11 -13.28 -2.01 10.46
CA GLU A 11 -12.80 -0.90 9.64
C GLU A 11 -11.26 -0.81 9.68
N PHE A 12 -10.61 -1.92 9.33
CA PHE A 12 -9.16 -2.06 9.29
C PHE A 12 -8.74 -3.08 8.23
N PRO A 13 -7.79 -2.74 7.34
CA PRO A 13 -7.44 -3.59 6.19
C PRO A 13 -6.76 -4.91 6.56
N ALA A 14 -6.12 -5.00 7.72
CA ALA A 14 -5.42 -6.21 8.18
C ALA A 14 -6.22 -6.95 9.26
N SER A 15 -7.41 -7.40 8.91
CA SER A 15 -8.29 -8.17 9.79
C SER A 15 -8.78 -9.44 9.11
N GLU A 16 -9.15 -10.42 9.92
CA GLU A 16 -9.84 -11.62 9.46
C GLU A 16 -11.25 -11.63 10.00
N THR A 17 -12.21 -11.91 9.14
CA THR A 17 -13.60 -12.08 9.53
C THR A 17 -14.12 -13.39 8.93
N GLU A 18 -14.54 -14.32 9.77
CA GLU A 18 -14.98 -15.65 9.37
C GLU A 18 -16.31 -16.04 10.03
N ILE A 19 -17.04 -16.95 9.40
CA ILE A 19 -18.23 -17.56 9.94
C ILE A 19 -17.86 -18.96 10.45
N GLU A 20 -18.09 -19.22 11.74
CA GLU A 20 -17.93 -20.53 12.34
C GLU A 20 -19.29 -21.22 12.49
N GLY A 21 -19.52 -22.27 11.71
CA GLY A 21 -20.82 -22.94 11.66
C GLY A 21 -21.94 -22.00 11.19
N ASP A 22 -23.14 -22.14 11.74
CA ASP A 22 -24.33 -21.46 11.24
C ASP A 22 -24.66 -20.15 11.98
N ARG A 23 -23.98 -19.85 13.09
CA ARG A 23 -24.45 -18.80 14.03
C ARG A 23 -23.36 -17.96 14.69
N LYS A 24 -22.10 -18.20 14.39
CA LYS A 24 -21.01 -17.50 15.06
C LYS A 24 -20.13 -16.79 14.06
N VAL A 25 -19.98 -15.49 14.25
CA VAL A 25 -19.00 -14.67 13.52
C VAL A 25 -17.78 -14.47 14.42
N ARG A 26 -16.60 -14.68 13.85
CA ARG A 26 -15.34 -14.37 14.51
C ARG A 26 -14.64 -13.25 13.75
N ILE A 27 -14.29 -12.21 14.48
CA ILE A 27 -13.48 -11.10 13.96
C ILE A 27 -12.15 -11.12 14.70
N ARG A 28 -11.03 -11.15 13.95
CA ARG A 28 -9.68 -11.09 14.50
C ARG A 28 -9.02 -9.81 14.08
N TYR A 29 -8.57 -9.07 15.07
CA TYR A 29 -7.73 -7.89 14.91
C TYR A 29 -6.30 -8.24 15.34
N TYR A 30 -5.36 -7.96 14.46
CA TYR A 30 -3.94 -8.17 14.73
C TYR A 30 -3.28 -6.82 15.00
N SER A 31 -2.90 -6.57 16.24
CA SER A 31 -2.17 -5.34 16.63
C SER A 31 -0.74 -5.32 16.12
N GLY A 32 -0.20 -6.48 15.72
CA GLY A 32 1.21 -6.67 15.40
C GLY A 32 2.15 -6.67 16.62
N LYS A 33 1.60 -6.54 17.83
CA LYS A 33 2.36 -6.40 19.07
C LYS A 33 1.73 -7.20 20.20
N SER A 34 2.54 -7.67 21.14
CA SER A 34 2.01 -8.25 22.37
C SER A 34 1.44 -7.15 23.29
N PHE A 35 0.64 -7.57 24.26
CA PHE A 35 0.05 -6.63 25.21
C PHE A 35 1.13 -5.92 26.04
N GLU A 36 2.20 -6.61 26.41
CA GLU A 36 3.34 -6.06 27.13
C GLU A 36 4.08 -5.01 26.30
N MET A 37 4.22 -5.25 24.98
CA MET A 37 4.81 -4.25 24.07
C MET A 37 3.93 -3.02 23.96
N LEU A 38 2.61 -3.17 23.84
CA LEU A 38 1.68 -2.04 23.81
C LEU A 38 1.74 -1.24 25.12
N ALA A 39 1.84 -1.91 26.27
CA ALA A 39 2.01 -1.27 27.57
C ALA A 39 3.32 -0.49 27.67
N SER A 40 4.43 -1.09 27.27
CA SER A 40 5.76 -0.45 27.33
C SER A 40 5.87 0.77 26.38
N GLU A 41 5.10 0.80 25.32
CA GLU A 41 5.04 1.91 24.36
C GLU A 41 4.02 3.01 24.77
N GLY A 42 3.38 2.87 25.92
CA GLY A 42 2.36 3.82 26.38
C GLY A 42 1.09 3.84 25.50
N ARG A 43 0.81 2.71 24.84
CA ARG A 43 -0.36 2.57 23.92
C ARG A 43 -1.63 2.13 24.63
N LEU A 44 -1.55 1.85 25.92
CA LEU A 44 -2.72 1.52 26.74
C LEU A 44 -3.32 2.78 27.34
N ALA A 45 -4.65 2.82 27.46
CA ALA A 45 -5.33 3.82 28.26
C ALA A 45 -4.99 3.63 29.74
N ASP A 46 -5.26 4.63 30.58
CA ASP A 46 -5.03 4.58 32.03
C ASP A 46 -5.74 3.41 32.72
N SER A 47 -6.83 2.94 32.15
CA SER A 47 -7.55 1.73 32.57
C SER A 47 -6.81 0.41 32.27
N GLY A 48 -5.66 0.46 31.61
CA GLY A 48 -4.94 -0.73 31.13
C GLY A 48 -5.58 -1.39 29.89
N THR A 49 -6.43 -0.67 29.16
CA THR A 49 -7.12 -1.19 27.98
C THR A 49 -6.48 -0.68 26.69
N PHE A 50 -6.52 -1.52 25.65
CA PHE A 50 -6.15 -1.15 24.29
C PHE A 50 -7.41 -0.97 23.43
N THR A 51 -7.53 0.18 22.76
CA THR A 51 -8.64 0.44 21.84
C THR A 51 -8.25 -0.06 20.45
N THR A 52 -9.00 -1.02 19.94
CA THR A 52 -8.86 -1.55 18.58
C THR A 52 -9.46 -0.59 17.54
N TRP A 53 -9.33 -0.93 16.27
CA TRP A 53 -10.10 -0.29 15.22
C TRP A 53 -11.59 -0.63 15.38
N LYS A 54 -12.42 0.20 14.78
CA LYS A 54 -13.89 0.11 14.90
C LYS A 54 -14.41 -1.18 14.30
N GLU A 55 -15.14 -1.93 15.09
CA GLU A 55 -15.95 -3.06 14.65
C GLU A 55 -17.31 -2.55 14.15
N VAL A 56 -17.81 -3.16 13.10
CA VAL A 56 -19.11 -2.85 12.53
C VAL A 56 -20.02 -4.07 12.51
N THR A 57 -21.24 -3.87 12.94
CA THR A 57 -22.35 -4.81 12.80
C THR A 57 -23.52 -4.07 12.18
N GLY A 58 -23.96 -4.50 11.01
CA GLY A 58 -25.10 -3.94 10.31
C GLY A 58 -26.22 -4.96 10.13
N ALA A 59 -27.46 -4.53 10.32
CA ALA A 59 -28.65 -5.29 9.97
C ALA A 59 -29.17 -4.80 8.62
N THR A 60 -29.56 -5.74 7.78
CA THR A 60 -30.11 -5.45 6.45
C THR A 60 -31.62 -5.59 6.43
N ARG A 61 -32.28 -4.99 5.44
CA ARG A 61 -33.74 -5.01 5.30
C ARG A 61 -34.30 -6.37 4.90
N SER A 62 -33.45 -7.29 4.47
CA SER A 62 -33.86 -8.61 3.99
C SER A 62 -32.72 -9.63 4.20
N THR A 63 -33.07 -10.92 4.08
CA THR A 63 -32.11 -12.02 3.98
C THR A 63 -31.70 -12.34 2.54
N ASP A 64 -32.28 -11.63 1.58
CA ASP A 64 -31.90 -11.69 0.16
C ASP A 64 -30.49 -11.12 -0.04
N MET A 65 -29.63 -11.81 -0.79
CA MET A 65 -28.22 -11.46 -0.96
C MET A 65 -28.06 -10.11 -1.67
N ASP A 66 -28.88 -9.80 -2.66
CA ASP A 66 -28.78 -8.54 -3.40
C ASP A 66 -29.14 -7.35 -2.50
N VAL A 67 -30.12 -7.55 -1.61
CA VAL A 67 -30.48 -6.53 -0.61
C VAL A 67 -29.40 -6.37 0.44
N ILE A 68 -28.81 -7.48 0.91
CA ILE A 68 -27.68 -7.44 1.86
C ILE A 68 -26.49 -6.67 1.26
N GLN A 69 -26.13 -6.95 0.02
CA GLN A 69 -25.05 -6.25 -0.66
C GLN A 69 -25.37 -4.77 -0.85
N THR A 70 -26.58 -4.44 -1.26
CA THR A 70 -27.02 -3.04 -1.43
C THR A 70 -26.91 -2.26 -0.12
N ASP A 71 -27.41 -2.82 0.97
CA ASP A 71 -27.36 -2.19 2.28
C ASP A 71 -25.92 -2.06 2.81
N PHE A 72 -25.09 -3.08 2.56
CA PHE A 72 -23.66 -3.01 2.88
C PHE A 72 -22.93 -1.93 2.08
N PHE A 73 -23.20 -1.83 0.77
CA PHE A 73 -22.57 -0.78 -0.05
C PHE A 73 -23.09 0.62 0.29
N SER A 74 -24.32 0.76 0.79
CA SER A 74 -24.78 2.02 1.36
C SER A 74 -23.95 2.42 2.57
N TYR A 75 -23.66 1.48 3.48
CA TYR A 75 -22.76 1.72 4.60
C TYR A 75 -21.35 2.09 4.13
N ILE A 76 -20.78 1.39 3.15
CA ILE A 76 -19.47 1.71 2.58
C ILE A 76 -19.47 3.12 1.97
N HIS A 77 -20.53 3.49 1.28
CA HIS A 77 -20.69 4.85 0.73
C HIS A 77 -20.66 5.91 1.84
N ASP A 78 -21.38 5.67 2.94
CA ASP A 78 -21.48 6.63 4.05
C ASP A 78 -20.15 6.87 4.77
N ILE A 79 -19.26 5.86 4.81
CA ILE A 79 -17.93 5.98 5.42
C ILE A 79 -16.83 6.33 4.42
N SER A 80 -17.12 6.34 3.12
CA SER A 80 -16.14 6.62 2.08
C SER A 80 -15.81 8.10 2.00
N VAL A 81 -14.56 8.39 1.65
CA VAL A 81 -14.13 9.74 1.31
C VAL A 81 -14.32 9.94 -0.19
N PRO A 82 -14.89 11.07 -0.64
CA PRO A 82 -14.97 11.37 -2.06
C PRO A 82 -13.61 11.25 -2.75
N VAL A 83 -13.59 10.59 -3.90
CA VAL A 83 -12.37 10.37 -4.68
C VAL A 83 -12.46 11.15 -5.98
N ASP A 84 -11.46 11.97 -6.26
CA ASP A 84 -11.32 12.63 -7.55
C ASP A 84 -10.68 11.66 -8.56
N PHE A 85 -11.17 11.74 -9.80
CA PHE A 85 -10.56 11.02 -10.89
C PHE A 85 -9.18 11.64 -11.20
N ARG A 86 -8.14 10.80 -11.18
CA ARG A 86 -6.76 11.20 -11.46
C ARG A 86 -6.18 10.43 -12.63
N ILE A 87 -5.47 11.16 -13.48
CA ILE A 87 -4.72 10.58 -14.60
C ILE A 87 -3.25 10.55 -14.20
N GLN A 88 -2.64 9.37 -14.27
CA GLN A 88 -1.21 9.22 -13.98
C GLN A 88 -0.49 8.46 -15.08
N TYR A 89 0.76 8.84 -15.31
CA TYR A 89 1.75 8.03 -15.99
C TYR A 89 2.44 7.13 -14.97
N ASN A 90 2.68 5.86 -15.35
CA ASN A 90 3.43 4.92 -14.54
C ASN A 90 4.46 4.21 -15.44
N SER A 91 5.74 4.28 -15.07
CA SER A 91 6.84 3.77 -15.88
C SER A 91 6.88 2.25 -16.04
N TRP A 92 6.15 1.51 -15.21
CA TRP A 92 6.09 0.06 -15.31
C TRP A 92 5.59 -0.44 -16.65
N TYR A 93 4.61 0.26 -17.20
CA TYR A 93 3.99 -0.12 -18.47
C TYR A 93 4.87 0.13 -19.69
N ASP A 94 5.90 1.00 -19.55
CA ASP A 94 6.85 1.28 -20.62
C ASP A 94 8.12 0.42 -20.52
N PHE A 95 8.69 0.31 -19.33
CA PHE A 95 10.06 -0.19 -19.15
C PHE A 95 10.19 -1.34 -18.15
N MET A 96 9.16 -1.62 -17.35
CA MET A 96 9.28 -2.55 -16.22
C MET A 96 10.50 -2.18 -15.35
N LEU A 97 11.41 -3.11 -15.12
CA LEU A 97 12.63 -2.89 -14.33
C LEU A 97 13.74 -2.14 -15.08
N ASP A 98 13.63 -1.98 -16.40
CA ASP A 98 14.68 -1.37 -17.25
C ASP A 98 14.63 0.16 -17.29
N ILE A 99 14.08 0.76 -16.23
CA ILE A 99 14.10 2.20 -16.07
C ILE A 99 15.49 2.73 -15.71
N ASN A 100 15.77 3.94 -16.15
CA ASN A 100 16.92 4.75 -15.74
C ASN A 100 16.51 6.23 -15.80
N GLU A 101 17.36 7.11 -15.23
CA GLU A 101 17.06 8.53 -15.16
C GLU A 101 16.72 9.13 -16.53
N ASN A 102 17.49 8.80 -17.57
CA ASN A 102 17.31 9.40 -18.90
C ASN A 102 15.99 8.97 -19.54
N ASN A 103 15.68 7.67 -19.57
CA ASN A 103 14.45 7.23 -20.21
C ASN A 103 13.19 7.69 -19.45
N ILE A 104 13.27 7.83 -18.13
CA ILE A 104 12.19 8.40 -17.32
C ILE A 104 11.97 9.88 -17.68
N LEU A 105 13.05 10.68 -17.75
CA LEU A 105 12.95 12.09 -18.11
C LEU A 105 12.40 12.29 -19.54
N ASP A 106 12.81 11.45 -20.47
CA ASP A 106 12.34 11.50 -21.85
C ASP A 106 10.87 11.13 -21.94
N SER A 107 10.43 10.08 -21.26
CA SER A 107 9.01 9.70 -21.23
C SER A 107 8.13 10.78 -20.63
N PHE A 108 8.54 11.41 -19.52
CA PHE A 108 7.76 12.49 -18.93
C PHE A 108 7.59 13.67 -19.90
N ARG A 109 8.65 14.05 -20.61
CA ARG A 109 8.59 15.10 -21.64
C ARG A 109 7.72 14.72 -22.81
N GLU A 110 7.83 13.50 -23.30
CA GLU A 110 7.06 13.02 -24.45
C GLU A 110 5.56 12.91 -24.13
N VAL A 111 5.20 12.42 -22.96
CA VAL A 111 3.81 12.37 -22.50
C VAL A 111 3.25 13.79 -22.41
N GLU A 112 3.96 14.72 -21.76
CA GLU A 112 3.52 16.11 -21.66
C GLU A 112 3.39 16.75 -23.04
N ARG A 113 4.38 16.58 -23.91
CA ARG A 113 4.36 17.11 -25.27
C ARG A 113 3.15 16.59 -26.06
N GLY A 114 2.88 15.27 -25.97
CA GLY A 114 1.73 14.66 -26.63
C GLY A 114 0.39 15.18 -26.14
N LEU A 115 0.26 15.44 -24.85
CA LEU A 115 -0.95 16.00 -24.25
C LEU A 115 -1.15 17.47 -24.64
N THR A 116 -0.14 18.30 -24.45
CA THR A 116 -0.23 19.76 -24.69
C THR A 116 -0.43 20.09 -26.16
N GLN A 117 0.23 19.38 -27.09
CA GLN A 117 0.01 19.53 -28.53
C GLN A 117 -1.42 19.23 -28.96
N ASN A 118 -2.15 18.41 -28.21
CA ASN A 118 -3.53 18.06 -28.48
C ASN A 118 -4.53 18.83 -27.60
N GLY A 119 -4.10 19.87 -26.91
CA GLY A 119 -4.97 20.71 -26.08
C GLY A 119 -5.47 20.01 -24.80
N VAL A 120 -4.80 18.95 -24.37
CA VAL A 120 -5.14 18.23 -23.15
C VAL A 120 -4.37 18.86 -21.97
N ARG A 121 -5.01 18.95 -20.81
CA ARG A 121 -4.36 19.44 -19.60
C ARG A 121 -3.20 18.53 -19.17
N PRO A 122 -2.24 19.03 -18.37
CA PRO A 122 -1.24 18.18 -17.71
C PRO A 122 -1.91 17.04 -16.91
N ILE A 123 -1.26 15.89 -16.85
CA ILE A 123 -1.72 14.79 -16.01
C ILE A 123 -1.48 15.11 -14.53
N ASP A 124 -2.18 14.39 -13.66
CA ASP A 124 -2.14 14.69 -12.22
C ASP A 124 -0.83 14.22 -11.57
N SER A 125 -0.21 13.14 -12.11
CA SER A 125 1.06 12.65 -11.58
C SER A 125 1.87 11.82 -12.57
N TYR A 126 3.20 11.86 -12.39
CA TYR A 126 4.17 10.97 -12.99
C TYR A 126 4.75 10.05 -11.91
N VAL A 127 4.68 8.74 -12.14
CA VAL A 127 5.11 7.73 -11.17
C VAL A 127 6.30 6.95 -11.71
N VAL A 128 7.39 6.96 -10.96
CA VAL A 128 8.52 6.05 -11.15
C VAL A 128 8.22 4.75 -10.41
N ASP A 129 8.06 3.69 -11.17
CA ASP A 129 7.78 2.36 -10.63
C ASP A 129 9.05 1.62 -10.23
N ASP A 130 8.97 0.33 -9.96
CA ASP A 130 10.07 -0.52 -9.49
C ASP A 130 11.30 -0.46 -10.44
N GLY A 131 12.48 -0.60 -9.86
CA GLY A 131 13.74 -0.58 -10.60
C GLY A 131 14.66 0.62 -10.31
N TRP A 132 14.22 1.59 -9.51
CA TRP A 132 15.01 2.76 -9.10
C TRP A 132 15.96 2.46 -7.92
N ASN A 133 15.62 1.47 -7.11
CA ASN A 133 16.29 1.16 -5.86
C ASN A 133 17.20 -0.07 -5.94
N ALA A 134 18.14 -0.14 -5.03
CA ALA A 134 18.87 -1.35 -4.69
C ALA A 134 18.04 -2.22 -3.73
N TYR A 135 18.11 -3.53 -3.91
CA TYR A 135 17.37 -4.49 -3.08
C TYR A 135 18.21 -5.03 -1.90
N GLY A 136 19.11 -4.22 -1.38
CA GLY A 136 19.85 -4.52 -0.18
C GLY A 136 21.31 -4.94 -0.39
N PRO A 137 21.98 -5.39 0.66
CA PRO A 137 23.43 -5.61 0.69
C PRO A 137 23.93 -6.76 -0.20
N TRP A 138 23.05 -7.57 -0.76
CA TRP A 138 23.39 -8.65 -1.70
C TRP A 138 23.47 -8.21 -3.15
N GLN A 139 23.17 -6.96 -3.45
CA GLN A 139 23.46 -6.36 -4.75
C GLN A 139 24.84 -5.70 -4.71
N GLU A 140 25.66 -5.97 -5.73
CA GLU A 140 27.03 -5.44 -5.79
C GLU A 140 27.08 -3.91 -5.81
N GLU A 141 26.08 -3.28 -6.41
CA GLU A 141 26.00 -1.83 -6.57
C GLU A 141 25.77 -1.07 -5.26
N ASN A 142 25.10 -1.70 -4.30
CA ASN A 142 24.86 -1.05 -3.01
C ASN A 142 24.80 -2.05 -1.86
N LYS A 143 25.91 -2.24 -1.20
CA LYS A 143 26.08 -3.22 -0.11
C LYS A 143 25.47 -2.79 1.22
N ALA A 144 24.99 -1.56 1.32
CA ALA A 144 24.73 -0.98 2.64
C ALA A 144 23.25 -0.88 3.02
N LYS A 145 22.32 -0.70 2.07
CA LYS A 145 20.94 -0.33 2.43
C LYS A 145 19.91 -0.85 1.44
N PHE A 146 18.86 -1.44 1.96
CA PHE A 146 17.62 -1.63 1.23
C PHE A 146 17.00 -0.26 0.89
N TRP A 147 16.36 -0.12 -0.27
CA TRP A 147 15.71 1.13 -0.70
C TRP A 147 16.65 2.33 -0.92
N SER A 148 17.95 2.09 -1.05
CA SER A 148 18.85 3.10 -1.56
C SER A 148 18.79 3.18 -3.09
N PHE A 149 19.17 4.32 -3.64
CA PHE A 149 19.21 4.50 -5.09
C PHE A 149 20.27 3.60 -5.73
N ASN A 150 19.96 3.08 -6.89
CA ASN A 150 20.95 2.31 -7.68
C ASN A 150 21.66 3.21 -8.71
N SER A 151 22.66 2.68 -9.41
CA SER A 151 23.49 3.44 -10.35
C SER A 151 22.74 3.99 -11.57
N LYS A 152 21.53 3.50 -11.83
CA LYS A 152 20.67 3.99 -12.92
C LYS A 152 20.08 5.39 -12.63
N PHE A 153 20.15 5.83 -11.38
CA PHE A 153 19.67 7.12 -10.92
C PHE A 153 20.78 7.89 -10.20
N PRO A 154 21.76 8.42 -10.93
CA PRO A 154 22.95 9.06 -10.35
C PRO A 154 22.65 10.35 -9.58
N ASN A 155 21.54 11.01 -9.90
CA ASN A 155 21.04 12.19 -9.19
C ASN A 155 19.87 11.83 -8.24
N GLU A 156 19.79 10.56 -7.86
CA GLU A 156 18.69 10.03 -7.08
C GLU A 156 17.35 10.24 -7.84
N LEU A 157 16.31 10.68 -7.16
CA LEU A 157 15.02 10.98 -7.79
C LEU A 157 14.71 12.48 -7.85
N SER A 158 15.69 13.33 -7.54
CA SER A 158 15.51 14.79 -7.56
C SER A 158 15.18 15.29 -8.97
N THR A 159 15.91 14.83 -9.98
CA THR A 159 15.72 15.28 -11.37
C THR A 159 14.32 14.92 -11.94
N PRO A 160 13.82 13.68 -11.85
CA PRO A 160 12.46 13.36 -12.28
C PRO A 160 11.38 14.02 -11.42
N SER A 161 11.62 14.18 -10.12
CA SER A 161 10.70 14.92 -9.24
C SER A 161 10.57 16.38 -9.66
N ASP A 162 11.69 17.07 -9.84
CA ASP A 162 11.72 18.47 -10.29
C ASP A 162 11.08 18.64 -11.67
N LEU A 163 11.29 17.67 -12.57
CA LEU A 163 10.64 17.72 -13.88
C LEU A 163 9.14 17.60 -13.75
N SER A 164 8.63 16.65 -12.96
CA SER A 164 7.18 16.48 -12.73
C SER A 164 6.53 17.79 -12.26
N HIS A 165 7.16 18.45 -11.28
CA HIS A 165 6.66 19.74 -10.78
C HIS A 165 6.69 20.85 -11.82
N ARG A 166 7.74 20.91 -12.66
CA ARG A 166 7.80 21.86 -13.78
C ARG A 166 6.72 21.61 -14.84
N LEU A 167 6.27 20.36 -14.98
CA LEU A 167 5.16 19.95 -15.84
C LEU A 167 3.77 20.15 -15.18
N SER A 168 3.72 20.84 -14.03
CA SER A 168 2.50 21.08 -13.26
C SER A 168 1.80 19.78 -12.78
N SER A 169 2.59 18.76 -12.51
CA SER A 169 2.15 17.44 -12.07
C SER A 169 2.81 17.05 -10.74
N ASN A 170 2.21 16.13 -10.02
CA ASN A 170 2.82 15.54 -8.83
C ASN A 170 3.85 14.47 -9.22
N PHE A 171 4.85 14.27 -8.36
CA PHE A 171 5.76 13.15 -8.46
C PHE A 171 5.26 11.99 -7.59
N GLY A 172 5.27 10.78 -8.13
CA GLY A 172 4.93 9.57 -7.41
C GLY A 172 6.06 8.54 -7.46
N LEU A 173 6.13 7.70 -6.45
CA LEU A 173 7.13 6.65 -6.34
C LEU A 173 6.48 5.34 -5.92
N TRP A 174 6.81 4.26 -6.64
CA TRP A 174 6.43 2.94 -6.21
C TRP A 174 7.36 2.43 -5.10
N LEU A 175 6.77 1.90 -4.05
CA LEU A 175 7.44 1.26 -2.92
C LEU A 175 6.71 -0.03 -2.56
N GLY A 176 7.40 -1.14 -2.65
CA GLY A 176 6.86 -2.42 -2.17
C GLY A 176 7.19 -2.64 -0.70
N PRO A 177 6.23 -2.59 0.22
CA PRO A 177 6.49 -2.68 1.66
C PRO A 177 7.16 -4.01 2.07
N ARG A 178 7.15 -5.00 1.17
CA ARG A 178 7.78 -6.31 1.36
C ARG A 178 9.12 -6.46 0.62
N GLY A 179 9.72 -5.37 0.14
CA GLY A 179 11.01 -5.39 -0.52
C GLY A 179 10.99 -5.69 -2.02
N GLY A 180 9.85 -5.55 -2.70
CA GLY A 180 9.71 -5.81 -4.13
C GLY A 180 9.38 -7.27 -4.47
N TYR A 181 9.16 -7.56 -5.76
CA TYR A 181 8.55 -8.81 -6.24
C TYR A 181 9.30 -10.09 -5.83
N ASN A 182 10.60 -10.13 -5.94
CA ASN A 182 11.39 -11.35 -5.74
C ASN A 182 12.26 -11.31 -4.48
N TYR A 183 12.08 -10.30 -3.62
CA TYR A 183 13.03 -10.03 -2.53
C TYR A 183 12.40 -10.05 -1.14
N TYR A 184 11.13 -10.40 -1.02
CA TYR A 184 10.40 -10.38 0.26
C TYR A 184 11.06 -11.24 1.36
N ILE A 185 11.58 -12.43 1.04
CA ILE A 185 12.27 -13.29 2.01
C ILE A 185 13.58 -12.62 2.47
N LYS A 186 14.33 -12.04 1.53
CA LYS A 186 15.59 -11.35 1.84
C LYS A 186 15.34 -10.08 2.65
N PHE A 187 14.25 -9.38 2.34
CA PHE A 187 13.83 -8.19 3.08
C PHE A 187 13.40 -8.53 4.50
N ALA A 188 12.66 -9.61 4.70
CA ALA A 188 12.30 -10.12 6.02
C ALA A 188 13.55 -10.39 6.86
N ARG A 189 14.51 -11.13 6.29
CA ARG A 189 15.78 -11.42 6.95
C ARG A 189 16.59 -10.15 7.25
N PHE A 190 16.64 -9.22 6.30
CA PHE A 190 17.30 -7.93 6.50
C PHE A 190 16.71 -7.16 7.67
N LEU A 191 15.37 -7.13 7.82
CA LEU A 191 14.71 -6.47 8.96
C LEU A 191 15.03 -7.15 10.29
N GLU A 192 15.04 -8.47 10.33
CA GLU A 192 15.40 -9.23 11.53
C GLU A 192 16.86 -8.98 11.96
N GLU A 193 17.79 -9.01 11.01
CA GLU A 193 19.24 -8.81 11.25
C GLU A 193 19.57 -7.37 11.70
N ASN A 194 18.77 -6.39 11.28
CA ASN A 194 18.97 -4.99 11.65
C ASN A 194 18.09 -4.51 12.82
N GLY A 195 17.47 -5.42 13.56
CA GLY A 195 16.72 -5.11 14.77
C GLY A 195 15.40 -4.37 14.55
N ASN A 196 14.90 -4.33 13.32
CA ASN A 196 13.66 -3.65 12.98
C ASN A 196 12.38 -4.47 13.24
N GLY A 197 12.51 -5.51 14.04
CA GLY A 197 11.41 -6.38 14.46
C GLY A 197 11.30 -7.65 13.62
N LYS A 198 10.44 -8.55 14.08
CA LYS A 198 10.08 -9.75 13.35
C LYS A 198 8.86 -9.49 12.51
N LEU A 199 8.90 -9.88 11.25
CA LEU A 199 7.70 -9.96 10.44
C LEU A 199 6.82 -11.09 10.96
N ASN A 200 5.54 -10.84 11.05
CA ASN A 200 4.56 -11.81 11.54
C ASN A 200 4.17 -12.76 10.40
N CYS A 201 5.16 -13.54 9.95
CA CYS A 201 5.02 -14.44 8.82
C CYS A 201 5.21 -15.87 9.25
N ASN A 202 4.32 -16.75 8.84
CA ASN A 202 4.57 -18.19 8.87
C ASN A 202 5.63 -18.55 7.83
N SER A 203 6.36 -19.61 8.05
CA SER A 203 7.46 -20.07 7.17
C SER A 203 7.05 -20.38 5.73
N SER A 204 5.77 -20.42 5.44
CA SER A 204 5.17 -20.67 4.12
C SER A 204 4.42 -19.47 3.54
N ASP A 205 4.24 -18.40 4.29
CA ASP A 205 3.39 -17.29 3.89
C ASP A 205 4.19 -16.12 3.34
N ILE A 206 3.63 -15.54 2.31
CA ILE A 206 4.06 -14.25 1.79
C ILE A 206 3.65 -13.18 2.79
N CYS A 207 4.60 -12.54 3.39
CA CYS A 207 4.37 -11.45 4.33
C CYS A 207 3.84 -10.20 3.63
#